data_5760c0672c9d2e72400e5d6a20eead5b
#
_entry.id   5760c0672c9d2e72400e5d6a20eead5b
#
_cell.length_a   1.000
_cell.length_b   1.000
_cell.length_c   1.000
_cell.angle_alpha   90.00
_cell.angle_beta   90.00
_cell.angle_gamma   90.00
#
_symmetry.space_group_name_H-M   'P 1'
#
loop_
_entity.id
_entity.type
_entity.pdbx_description
1 polymer ?
#
loop_
_entity_poly.entity_id
_entity_poly.type
_entity_poly.pdbx_seq_one_letter_code
_entity_poly.pdbx_strand_id
1 'polypeptide(L)'
;MWKKILVTLLLATTGTQASTLDELRRLEAHKVSPGKATQASLPPSPVTEADVEPARRDYRLPDGRVVNLKEYKLVLFMQSRCIYCQQFDPVLKRVTGQMGLDVFPYTLDGMGDTSFPEAIPATDAVIRDMWGDMRPVTPAAFLVEVNTLKTLPLLYGIVDEQTLRQRLDEALGFSLAAGTGTTHKTRR
;
A
#
# COMPACT_ATOMS: atom_id res chain seq x y z
N MET A 1 -16.41 73.47 -1.36
CA MET A 1 -15.03 73.97 -1.17
C MET A 1 -14.35 73.09 -0.16
N TRP A 2 -13.39 72.33 -0.49
CA TRP A 2 -12.11 72.02 0.13
C TRP A 2 -11.51 70.79 -0.59
N LYS A 3 -10.66 71.08 -1.42
CA LYS A 3 -9.19 70.92 -1.57
C LYS A 3 -8.65 69.54 -1.23
N LYS A 4 -8.27 68.86 -2.31
CA LYS A 4 -7.19 67.92 -2.60
C LYS A 4 -6.09 67.84 -1.53
N ILE A 5 -5.73 66.61 -1.11
CA ILE A 5 -4.34 66.22 -0.88
C ILE A 5 -4.15 64.77 -1.34
N LEU A 6 -3.40 64.62 -2.43
CA LEU A 6 -2.81 63.40 -2.92
C LEU A 6 -1.57 63.14 -2.09
N VAL A 7 -1.48 62.00 -1.45
CA VAL A 7 -0.20 61.47 -0.94
C VAL A 7 0.02 60.09 -1.59
N THR A 8 0.87 60.12 -2.57
CA THR A 8 1.42 58.96 -3.26
C THR A 8 2.48 58.36 -2.35
N LEU A 9 2.23 57.19 -1.77
CA LEU A 9 3.25 56.39 -1.07
C LEU A 9 3.61 55.18 -1.96
N LEU A 10 4.71 55.31 -2.71
CA LEU A 10 5.37 54.21 -3.40
C LEU A 10 6.07 53.34 -2.34
N LEU A 11 5.54 52.18 -2.08
CA LEU A 11 6.25 51.10 -1.38
C LEU A 11 6.81 50.14 -2.40
N ALA A 12 8.09 50.26 -2.66
CA ALA A 12 8.87 49.28 -3.42
C ALA A 12 9.05 48.03 -2.54
N THR A 13 8.28 46.99 -2.79
CA THR A 13 8.52 45.67 -2.26
C THR A 13 9.52 44.94 -3.16
N THR A 14 10.80 44.96 -2.79
CA THR A 14 11.79 44.06 -3.33
C THR A 14 11.52 42.65 -2.81
N GLY A 15 10.76 41.88 -3.57
CA GLY A 15 10.55 40.44 -3.34
C GLY A 15 11.84 39.69 -3.63
N THR A 16 12.54 39.27 -2.60
CA THR A 16 13.65 38.32 -2.69
C THR A 16 13.04 36.95 -3.00
N GLN A 17 12.99 36.61 -4.29
CA GLN A 17 12.69 35.23 -4.69
C GLN A 17 13.95 34.39 -4.46
N ALA A 18 14.02 33.78 -3.28
CA ALA A 18 14.97 32.72 -3.03
C ALA A 18 14.57 31.54 -3.93
N SER A 19 15.38 31.29 -4.95
CA SER A 19 15.16 30.21 -5.91
C SER A 19 15.32 28.87 -5.19
N THR A 20 14.31 28.02 -5.28
CA THR A 20 14.30 26.63 -4.80
C THR A 20 15.52 25.83 -5.27
N LEU A 21 16.14 26.26 -6.36
CA LEU A 21 17.37 25.67 -6.91
C LEU A 21 18.62 26.03 -6.09
N ASP A 22 18.65 27.18 -5.42
CA ASP A 22 19.78 27.56 -4.55
C ASP A 22 19.72 26.83 -3.20
N GLU A 23 18.54 26.49 -2.74
CA GLU A 23 18.35 25.68 -1.53
C GLU A 23 18.72 24.22 -1.76
N LEU A 24 18.39 23.67 -2.91
CA LEU A 24 18.85 22.34 -3.34
C LEU A 24 20.37 22.27 -3.48
N ARG A 25 21.01 23.28 -4.07
CA ARG A 25 22.47 23.33 -4.16
C ARG A 25 23.16 23.43 -2.79
N ARG A 26 22.56 24.11 -1.83
CA ARG A 26 23.09 24.16 -0.44
C ARG A 26 23.02 22.81 0.26
N LEU A 27 21.93 22.04 0.04
CA LEU A 27 21.79 20.70 0.59
C LEU A 27 22.80 19.71 -0.03
N GLU A 28 23.12 19.84 -1.30
CA GLU A 28 24.13 19.01 -1.96
C GLU A 28 25.55 19.39 -1.56
N ALA A 29 25.85 20.67 -1.30
CA ALA A 29 27.17 21.13 -0.86
C ALA A 29 27.57 20.61 0.53
N HIS A 30 26.59 20.26 1.38
CA HIS A 30 26.86 19.63 2.69
C HIS A 30 27.21 18.13 2.60
N LYS A 31 27.04 17.48 1.45
CA LYS A 31 27.41 16.08 1.23
C LYS A 31 28.89 15.86 0.88
N VAL A 32 29.64 16.91 0.62
CA VAL A 32 31.05 16.81 0.24
C VAL A 32 31.91 17.48 1.28
N SER A 33 32.15 16.81 2.41
CA SER A 33 33.31 17.08 3.26
C SER A 33 34.13 15.81 3.39
N PRO A 34 35.38 15.78 2.89
CA PRO A 34 36.21 14.60 3.00
C PRO A 34 36.83 14.53 4.40
N GLY A 35 36.19 13.83 5.30
CA GLY A 35 36.76 13.34 6.54
C GLY A 35 37.64 12.13 6.25
N LYS A 36 38.92 12.32 6.49
CA LYS A 36 40.02 11.36 6.38
C LYS A 36 39.76 10.15 7.28
N ALA A 37 39.43 9.00 6.71
CA ALA A 37 39.44 7.72 7.40
C ALA A 37 39.95 6.63 6.45
N THR A 38 40.96 6.00 6.91
CA THR A 38 41.76 4.84 6.51
C THR A 38 41.04 3.86 5.57
N GLN A 39 41.67 3.63 4.42
CA GLN A 39 41.37 2.64 3.42
C GLN A 39 41.43 1.22 3.98
N ALA A 40 40.31 0.52 3.96
CA ALA A 40 40.26 -0.90 3.73
C ALA A 40 39.49 -1.09 2.44
N SER A 41 40.20 -1.27 1.35
CA SER A 41 39.69 -1.45 0.01
C SER A 41 39.08 -2.83 -0.16
N LEU A 42 37.73 -2.91 -0.15
CA LEU A 42 37.00 -3.95 -0.88
C LEU A 42 36.51 -3.32 -2.19
N PRO A 43 36.76 -3.93 -3.35
CA PRO A 43 36.24 -3.39 -4.60
C PRO A 43 34.68 -3.39 -4.56
N PRO A 44 34.01 -2.32 -5.00
CA PRO A 44 32.57 -2.37 -5.21
C PRO A 44 32.32 -3.32 -6.36
N SER A 45 31.76 -4.51 -6.06
CA SER A 45 31.16 -5.32 -7.09
C SER A 45 30.06 -4.50 -7.74
N PRO A 46 29.98 -4.43 -9.08
CA PRO A 46 28.88 -3.77 -9.75
C PRO A 46 27.62 -4.58 -9.42
N VAL A 47 26.79 -4.06 -8.55
CA VAL A 47 25.37 -4.51 -8.43
C VAL A 47 24.71 -4.10 -9.74
N THR A 48 24.68 -5.03 -10.66
CA THR A 48 23.89 -4.90 -11.89
C THR A 48 22.44 -4.82 -11.47
N GLU A 49 21.72 -3.80 -11.91
CA GLU A 49 20.25 -3.61 -11.70
C GLU A 49 19.40 -4.81 -12.13
N ALA A 50 20.01 -5.84 -12.72
CA ALA A 50 19.39 -7.08 -13.19
C ALA A 50 19.14 -8.14 -12.11
N ASP A 51 19.68 -7.98 -10.87
CA ASP A 51 19.64 -9.04 -9.85
C ASP A 51 18.71 -8.75 -8.66
N VAL A 52 17.89 -7.70 -8.72
CA VAL A 52 16.81 -7.52 -7.77
C VAL A 52 15.56 -8.21 -8.32
N GLU A 53 15.62 -9.52 -8.43
CA GLU A 53 14.39 -10.30 -8.57
C GLU A 53 13.51 -9.99 -7.34
N PRO A 54 12.28 -9.50 -7.52
CA PRO A 54 11.43 -9.16 -6.38
C PRO A 54 11.27 -10.39 -5.50
N ALA A 55 11.58 -10.25 -4.22
CA ALA A 55 11.60 -11.33 -3.24
C ALA A 55 10.30 -12.15 -3.37
N ARG A 56 10.39 -13.38 -3.90
CA ARG A 56 9.25 -14.28 -4.08
C ARG A 56 8.84 -14.84 -2.71
N ARG A 57 7.54 -15.06 -2.55
CA ARG A 57 6.97 -15.76 -1.40
C ARG A 57 6.00 -16.81 -1.92
N ASP A 58 6.54 -17.97 -2.22
CA ASP A 58 5.78 -19.06 -2.84
C ASP A 58 4.86 -19.73 -1.82
N TYR A 59 3.60 -19.85 -2.19
CA TYR A 59 2.57 -20.56 -1.45
C TYR A 59 1.97 -21.65 -2.34
N ARG A 60 1.90 -22.89 -1.81
CA ARG A 60 1.33 -24.02 -2.52
C ARG A 60 -0.14 -24.17 -2.21
N LEU A 61 -0.97 -24.07 -3.23
CA LEU A 61 -2.40 -24.32 -3.15
C LEU A 61 -2.71 -25.82 -2.94
N PRO A 62 -3.91 -26.15 -2.43
CA PRO A 62 -4.33 -27.54 -2.26
C PRO A 62 -4.32 -28.37 -3.55
N ASP A 63 -4.52 -27.75 -4.70
CA ASP A 63 -4.46 -28.38 -6.03
C ASP A 63 -3.03 -28.55 -6.58
N GLY A 64 -2.00 -28.18 -5.81
CA GLY A 64 -0.59 -28.31 -6.14
C GLY A 64 0.01 -27.12 -6.90
N ARG A 65 -0.78 -26.19 -7.39
CA ARG A 65 -0.29 -24.96 -8.03
C ARG A 65 0.45 -24.09 -7.01
N VAL A 66 1.39 -23.28 -7.50
CA VAL A 66 2.19 -22.38 -6.68
C VAL A 66 1.87 -20.93 -7.05
N VAL A 67 1.64 -20.12 -6.06
CA VAL A 67 1.31 -18.70 -6.15
C VAL A 67 2.40 -17.88 -5.45
N ASN A 68 2.85 -16.79 -6.06
CA ASN A 68 3.73 -15.82 -5.39
C ASN A 68 2.89 -14.83 -4.58
N LEU A 69 2.86 -14.96 -3.25
CA LEU A 69 2.05 -14.10 -2.37
C LEU A 69 2.51 -12.64 -2.36
N LYS A 70 3.70 -12.31 -2.87
CA LYS A 70 4.12 -10.91 -3.03
C LYS A 70 3.30 -10.15 -4.09
N GLU A 71 2.65 -10.87 -4.97
CA GLU A 71 1.76 -10.31 -5.99
C GLU A 71 0.36 -10.01 -5.45
N TYR A 72 0.10 -10.32 -4.19
CA TYR A 72 -1.22 -10.16 -3.56
C TYR A 72 -1.14 -9.40 -2.24
N LYS A 73 -2.22 -8.69 -1.94
CA LYS A 73 -2.49 -8.06 -0.64
C LYS A 73 -3.89 -8.43 -0.19
N LEU A 74 -4.03 -8.72 1.07
CA LEU A 74 -5.35 -8.82 1.69
C LEU A 74 -5.73 -7.43 2.21
N VAL A 75 -6.76 -6.82 1.64
CA VAL A 75 -7.33 -5.56 2.13
C VAL A 75 -8.42 -5.90 3.14
N LEU A 76 -8.23 -5.46 4.39
CA LEU A 76 -9.20 -5.61 5.47
C LEU A 76 -9.91 -4.28 5.72
N PHE A 77 -11.24 -4.28 5.81
CA PHE A 77 -12.02 -3.17 6.34
C PHE A 77 -12.53 -3.52 7.73
N MET A 78 -12.21 -2.67 8.70
CA MET A 78 -12.54 -2.88 10.10
C MET A 78 -13.02 -1.60 10.78
N GLN A 79 -13.45 -1.70 12.02
CA GLN A 79 -13.72 -0.58 12.93
C GLN A 79 -13.22 -0.95 14.33
N SER A 80 -12.64 0.00 15.03
CA SER A 80 -12.03 -0.23 16.35
C SER A 80 -13.03 -0.75 17.40
N ARG A 81 -14.28 -0.33 17.33
CA ARG A 81 -15.35 -0.68 18.27
C ARG A 81 -16.29 -1.76 17.77
N CYS A 82 -16.00 -2.37 16.63
CA CYS A 82 -16.80 -3.44 16.07
C CYS A 82 -16.51 -4.76 16.81
N ILE A 83 -17.48 -5.30 17.51
CA ILE A 83 -17.31 -6.55 18.27
C ILE A 83 -16.92 -7.74 17.38
N TYR A 84 -17.44 -7.79 16.16
CA TYR A 84 -17.11 -8.84 15.19
C TYR A 84 -15.67 -8.68 14.65
N CYS A 85 -15.18 -7.44 14.46
CA CYS A 85 -13.80 -7.18 14.09
C CYS A 85 -12.86 -7.66 15.19
N GLN A 86 -13.12 -7.31 16.45
CA GLN A 86 -12.30 -7.72 17.59
C GLN A 86 -12.22 -9.25 17.74
N GLN A 87 -13.23 -9.99 17.30
CA GLN A 87 -13.22 -11.47 17.29
C GLN A 87 -12.48 -12.03 16.07
N PHE A 88 -12.63 -11.42 14.92
CA PHE A 88 -12.15 -11.94 13.64
C PHE A 88 -10.72 -11.50 13.32
N ASP A 89 -10.35 -10.26 13.59
CA ASP A 89 -9.08 -9.67 13.18
C ASP A 89 -7.86 -10.41 13.75
N PRO A 90 -7.87 -10.93 15.01
CA PRO A 90 -6.79 -11.79 15.49
C PRO A 90 -6.66 -13.11 14.71
N VAL A 91 -7.78 -13.69 14.28
CA VAL A 91 -7.78 -14.92 13.47
C VAL A 91 -7.20 -14.65 12.10
N LEU A 92 -7.67 -13.58 11.44
CA LEU A 92 -7.17 -13.17 10.14
C LEU A 92 -5.68 -12.88 10.18
N LYS A 93 -5.19 -12.10 11.15
CA LYS A 93 -3.78 -11.77 11.31
C LYS A 93 -2.90 -13.02 11.47
N ARG A 94 -3.37 -14.00 12.28
CA ARG A 94 -2.66 -15.27 12.46
C ARG A 94 -2.61 -16.10 11.20
N VAL A 95 -3.74 -16.27 10.51
CA VAL A 95 -3.83 -17.08 9.28
C VAL A 95 -2.96 -16.47 8.18
N THR A 96 -3.11 -15.17 7.91
CA THR A 96 -2.32 -14.50 6.87
C THR A 96 -0.83 -14.47 7.20
N GLY A 97 -0.46 -14.30 8.46
CA GLY A 97 0.92 -14.39 8.93
C GLY A 97 1.53 -15.78 8.70
N GLN A 98 0.79 -16.86 8.97
CA GLN A 98 1.24 -18.23 8.72
C GLN A 98 1.40 -18.54 7.24
N MET A 99 0.52 -18.00 6.39
CA MET A 99 0.63 -18.13 4.94
C MET A 99 1.74 -17.25 4.37
N GLY A 100 2.06 -16.15 5.03
CA GLY A 100 2.95 -15.11 4.54
C GLY A 100 2.26 -14.12 3.60
N LEU A 101 0.94 -13.98 3.68
CA LEU A 101 0.16 -12.99 2.94
C LEU A 101 0.11 -11.67 3.73
N ASP A 102 0.52 -10.60 3.10
CA ASP A 102 0.52 -9.28 3.73
C ASP A 102 -0.91 -8.72 3.82
N VAL A 103 -1.26 -8.15 4.98
CA VAL A 103 -2.56 -7.49 5.20
C VAL A 103 -2.40 -5.98 5.11
N PHE A 104 -3.35 -5.31 4.46
CA PHE A 104 -3.48 -3.87 4.40
C PHE A 104 -4.79 -3.45 5.08
N PRO A 105 -4.74 -3.02 6.35
CA PRO A 105 -5.94 -2.73 7.10
C PRO A 105 -6.43 -1.30 6.88
N TYR A 106 -7.69 -1.14 6.50
CA TYR A 106 -8.44 0.10 6.49
C TYR A 106 -9.42 0.15 7.66
N THR A 107 -9.56 1.31 8.29
CA THR A 107 -10.58 1.57 9.29
C THR A 107 -11.66 2.53 8.77
N LEU A 108 -12.92 2.26 9.12
CA LEU A 108 -14.07 3.11 8.77
C LEU A 108 -14.40 4.13 9.87
N ASP A 109 -13.84 4.00 11.08
CA ASP A 109 -14.05 4.90 12.22
C ASP A 109 -12.79 5.71 12.61
N GLY A 110 -11.73 5.62 11.79
CA GLY A 110 -10.51 6.40 11.94
C GLY A 110 -9.52 5.85 12.96
N MET A 111 -9.81 4.73 13.60
CA MET A 111 -8.94 4.12 14.62
C MET A 111 -8.69 2.64 14.34
N GLY A 112 -7.45 2.18 14.60
CA GLY A 112 -7.12 0.76 14.59
C GLY A 112 -7.63 0.04 15.84
N ASP A 113 -7.53 -1.29 15.83
CA ASP A 113 -7.78 -2.14 16.99
C ASP A 113 -6.48 -2.75 17.54
N THR A 114 -6.58 -3.69 18.47
CA THR A 114 -5.41 -4.38 19.04
C THR A 114 -4.67 -5.24 18.00
N SER A 115 -5.37 -5.78 17.01
CA SER A 115 -4.77 -6.61 15.96
C SER A 115 -4.08 -5.76 14.89
N PHE A 116 -4.68 -4.64 14.51
CA PHE A 116 -4.21 -3.73 13.48
C PHE A 116 -4.21 -2.28 13.98
N PRO A 117 -3.32 -1.93 14.94
CA PRO A 117 -3.24 -0.57 15.47
C PRO A 117 -2.81 0.45 14.39
N GLU A 118 -2.15 -0.02 13.33
CA GLU A 118 -1.69 0.75 12.17
C GLU A 118 -2.75 0.96 11.09
N ALA A 119 -4.00 0.50 11.32
CA ALA A 119 -5.08 0.64 10.32
C ALA A 119 -5.28 2.11 9.92
N ILE A 120 -5.31 2.37 8.62
CA ILE A 120 -5.44 3.73 8.08
C ILE A 120 -6.90 4.05 7.74
N PRO A 121 -7.35 5.29 7.90
CA PRO A 121 -8.71 5.69 7.53
C PRO A 121 -8.98 5.43 6.04
N ALA A 122 -10.06 4.71 5.75
CA ALA A 122 -10.52 4.53 4.39
C ALA A 122 -11.06 5.84 3.81
N THR A 123 -10.57 6.25 2.65
CA THR A 123 -11.12 7.39 1.93
C THR A 123 -12.38 7.00 1.17
N ASP A 124 -13.23 7.98 0.84
CA ASP A 124 -14.41 7.74 0.00
C ASP A 124 -14.06 7.11 -1.36
N ALA A 125 -12.89 7.42 -1.90
CA ALA A 125 -12.40 6.82 -3.15
C ALA A 125 -12.16 5.32 -2.96
N VAL A 126 -11.42 4.92 -1.92
CA VAL A 126 -11.16 3.51 -1.60
C VAL A 126 -12.47 2.76 -1.34
N ILE A 127 -13.41 3.38 -0.62
CA ILE A 127 -14.71 2.76 -0.36
C ILE A 127 -15.46 2.52 -1.67
N ARG A 128 -15.54 3.51 -2.55
CA ARG A 128 -16.20 3.34 -3.87
C ARG A 128 -15.54 2.28 -4.74
N ASP A 129 -14.21 2.24 -4.76
CA ASP A 129 -13.46 1.29 -5.58
C ASP A 129 -13.66 -0.17 -5.11
N MET A 130 -13.76 -0.39 -3.79
CA MET A 130 -13.90 -1.73 -3.21
C MET A 130 -15.34 -2.21 -3.08
N TRP A 131 -16.27 -1.29 -2.84
CA TRP A 131 -17.66 -1.61 -2.53
C TRP A 131 -18.64 -1.26 -3.65
N GLY A 132 -18.24 -0.39 -4.60
CA GLY A 132 -19.15 0.17 -5.60
C GLY A 132 -20.32 0.89 -4.92
N ASP A 133 -21.55 0.50 -5.28
CA ASP A 133 -22.78 1.05 -4.71
C ASP A 133 -23.23 0.34 -3.42
N MET A 134 -22.49 -0.68 -2.98
CA MET A 134 -22.84 -1.42 -1.76
C MET A 134 -22.49 -0.60 -0.52
N ARG A 135 -23.31 -0.73 0.52
CA ARG A 135 -23.00 -0.15 1.82
C ARG A 135 -21.87 -0.94 2.48
N PRO A 136 -20.78 -0.29 2.92
CA PRO A 136 -19.70 -0.94 3.65
C PRO A 136 -20.21 -1.63 4.92
N VAL A 137 -19.70 -2.84 5.16
CA VAL A 137 -19.89 -3.60 6.41
C VAL A 137 -18.51 -4.01 6.97
N THR A 138 -18.44 -4.25 8.26
CA THR A 138 -17.19 -4.67 8.92
C THR A 138 -17.40 -5.86 9.86
N PRO A 139 -16.43 -6.80 9.95
CA PRO A 139 -15.25 -6.86 9.10
C PRO A 139 -15.58 -7.27 7.67
N ALA A 140 -14.75 -6.85 6.72
CA ALA A 140 -14.79 -7.35 5.35
C ALA A 140 -13.38 -7.44 4.78
N ALA A 141 -13.14 -8.44 3.93
CA ALA A 141 -11.84 -8.64 3.34
C ALA A 141 -11.93 -8.85 1.82
N PHE A 142 -10.93 -8.32 1.13
CA PHE A 142 -10.76 -8.40 -0.32
C PHE A 142 -9.34 -8.86 -0.62
N LEU A 143 -9.19 -9.74 -1.61
CA LEU A 143 -7.88 -10.08 -2.16
C LEU A 143 -7.61 -9.15 -3.35
N VAL A 144 -6.47 -8.47 -3.33
CA VAL A 144 -6.05 -7.55 -4.40
C VAL A 144 -4.76 -8.08 -5.02
N GLU A 145 -4.76 -8.27 -6.34
CA GLU A 145 -3.56 -8.51 -7.12
C GLU A 145 -2.87 -7.17 -7.41
N VAL A 146 -1.63 -6.99 -6.93
CA VAL A 146 -0.95 -5.68 -6.92
C VAL A 146 -0.54 -5.19 -8.30
N ASN A 147 -0.30 -6.11 -9.26
CA ASN A 147 0.16 -5.76 -10.60
C ASN A 147 -0.96 -5.24 -11.50
N THR A 148 -2.18 -5.77 -11.33
CA THR A 148 -3.35 -5.45 -12.16
C THR A 148 -4.40 -4.65 -11.41
N LEU A 149 -4.27 -4.52 -10.08
CA LEU A 149 -5.25 -3.95 -9.16
C LEU A 149 -6.60 -4.67 -9.19
N LYS A 150 -6.60 -5.92 -9.69
CA LYS A 150 -7.79 -6.74 -9.69
C LYS A 150 -8.20 -7.08 -8.27
N THR A 151 -9.43 -6.79 -7.93
CA THR A 151 -9.98 -6.98 -6.59
C THR A 151 -11.00 -8.11 -6.60
N LEU A 152 -10.86 -9.05 -5.67
CA LEU A 152 -11.79 -10.15 -5.45
C LEU A 152 -12.36 -10.04 -4.04
N PRO A 153 -13.69 -9.94 -3.87
CA PRO A 153 -14.30 -9.99 -2.55
C PRO A 153 -14.08 -11.38 -1.94
N LEU A 154 -13.53 -11.41 -0.72
CA LEU A 154 -13.22 -12.65 -0.02
C LEU A 154 -14.31 -13.00 1.00
N LEU A 155 -14.70 -12.04 1.83
CA LEU A 155 -15.73 -12.21 2.84
C LEU A 155 -16.36 -10.89 3.29
N TYR A 156 -17.57 -11.00 3.81
CA TYR A 156 -18.31 -9.96 4.51
C TYR A 156 -18.77 -10.56 5.85
N GLY A 157 -18.41 -9.93 6.98
CA GLY A 157 -18.63 -10.45 8.32
C GLY A 157 -17.55 -11.45 8.76
N ILE A 158 -17.85 -12.24 9.79
CA ILE A 158 -16.92 -13.20 10.38
C ILE A 158 -17.10 -14.59 9.78
N VAL A 159 -15.98 -15.31 9.70
CA VAL A 159 -15.93 -16.74 9.39
C VAL A 159 -14.94 -17.42 10.34
N ASP A 160 -15.03 -18.75 10.49
CA ASP A 160 -14.02 -19.51 11.21
C ASP A 160 -12.69 -19.61 10.41
N GLU A 161 -11.64 -20.06 11.07
CA GLU A 161 -10.30 -20.16 10.49
C GLU A 161 -10.25 -21.08 9.27
N GLN A 162 -10.94 -22.22 9.32
CA GLN A 162 -10.95 -23.19 8.21
C GLN A 162 -11.61 -22.58 6.98
N THR A 163 -12.77 -21.94 7.16
CA THR A 163 -13.48 -21.27 6.09
C THR A 163 -12.65 -20.11 5.52
N LEU A 164 -11.94 -19.35 6.35
CA LEU A 164 -11.04 -18.28 5.89
C LEU A 164 -9.93 -18.84 5.00
N ARG A 165 -9.26 -19.92 5.42
CA ARG A 165 -8.20 -20.58 4.64
C ARG A 165 -8.73 -21.05 3.29
N GLN A 166 -9.87 -21.76 3.31
CA GLN A 166 -10.49 -22.27 2.09
C GLN A 166 -10.79 -21.13 1.10
N ARG A 167 -11.38 -20.03 1.56
CA ARG A 167 -11.69 -18.87 0.71
C ARG A 167 -10.44 -18.19 0.15
N LEU A 168 -9.36 -18.12 0.95
CA LEU A 168 -8.07 -17.61 0.48
C LEU A 168 -7.49 -18.50 -0.63
N ASP A 169 -7.50 -19.82 -0.45
CA ASP A 169 -7.03 -20.77 -1.43
C ASP A 169 -7.84 -20.68 -2.74
N GLU A 170 -9.16 -20.62 -2.63
CA GLU A 170 -10.07 -20.48 -3.77
C GLU A 170 -9.83 -19.15 -4.53
N ALA A 171 -9.71 -18.04 -3.82
CA ALA A 171 -9.48 -16.72 -4.43
C ALA A 171 -8.12 -16.62 -5.10
N LEU A 172 -7.05 -17.13 -4.46
CA LEU A 172 -5.72 -17.20 -5.05
C LEU A 172 -5.70 -18.10 -6.28
N GLY A 173 -6.34 -19.27 -6.20
CA GLY A 173 -6.47 -20.20 -7.31
C GLY A 173 -7.25 -19.64 -8.49
N PHE A 174 -8.32 -18.89 -8.23
CA PHE A 174 -9.10 -18.19 -9.23
C PHE A 174 -8.30 -17.07 -9.91
N SER A 175 -7.61 -16.24 -9.12
CA SER A 175 -6.77 -15.15 -9.66
C SER A 175 -5.66 -15.68 -10.55
N LEU A 176 -4.97 -16.75 -10.13
CA LEU A 176 -3.93 -17.40 -10.93
C LEU A 176 -4.46 -17.91 -12.27
N ALA A 177 -5.64 -18.55 -12.29
CA ALA A 177 -6.26 -19.05 -13.51
C ALA A 177 -6.65 -17.91 -14.47
N ALA A 178 -7.14 -16.80 -13.92
CA ALA A 178 -7.51 -15.61 -14.70
C ALA A 178 -6.29 -14.89 -15.30
N GLY A 179 -5.14 -14.92 -14.59
CA GLY A 179 -3.86 -14.34 -15.08
C GLY A 179 -3.24 -15.13 -16.24
N THR A 180 -3.35 -16.44 -16.23
CA THR A 180 -2.80 -17.31 -17.30
C THR A 180 -3.58 -17.22 -18.62
N GLY A 181 -4.82 -16.72 -18.59
CA GLY A 181 -5.67 -16.57 -19.79
C GLY A 181 -5.36 -15.37 -20.69
N THR A 182 -4.46 -14.47 -20.30
CA THR A 182 -4.23 -13.19 -21.01
C THR A 182 -3.01 -13.22 -21.95
N THR A 183 -2.26 -14.32 -22.05
CA THR A 183 -1.06 -14.41 -22.89
C THR A 183 -1.25 -15.27 -24.14
N HIS A 184 -2.27 -15.00 -24.96
CA HIS A 184 -2.22 -15.45 -26.35
C HIS A 184 -3.16 -14.63 -27.26
N LYS A 185 -2.77 -13.40 -27.57
CA LYS A 185 -3.21 -12.79 -28.82
C LYS A 185 -2.00 -12.54 -29.70
N THR A 186 -1.59 -13.63 -30.37
CA THR A 186 -0.61 -13.61 -31.46
C THR A 186 -1.08 -12.64 -32.53
N ARG A 187 -0.29 -11.60 -32.78
CA ARG A 187 -0.38 -10.78 -33.98
C ARG A 187 -0.14 -11.69 -35.20
N ARG A 188 -1.11 -11.75 -36.07
CA ARG A 188 -0.91 -12.01 -37.50
C ARG A 188 -0.99 -10.69 -38.24
#